data_f9e1956ad12c0de2de5b103c5695e41f
#
_entry.id   f9e1956ad12c0de2de5b103c5695e41f
#
_cell.length_a   1.000
_cell.length_b   1.000
_cell.length_c   1.000
_cell.angle_alpha   90.00
_cell.angle_beta   90.00
_cell.angle_gamma   90.00
#
_symmetry.space_group_name_H-M   'P 1'
#
loop_
_entity.id
_entity.type
_entity.pdbx_description
1 polymer ?
#
loop_
_entity_poly.entity_id
_entity_poly.type
_entity_poly.pdbx_seq_one_letter_code
_entity_poly.pdbx_strand_id
1 'polypeptide(L)'
;MSEPADLQLRTTELLQRLIRFDTVNPPGNEQAAQEYLRDLLDGAGFEVELLSSVEGRPNLIARLAAESDGPALCLLGHVDTVLANAAEWDVDPWSGELRDGQVWGRGALDMKSQVAAEVAAAVALAEAGWRPQSGELKIVVTADEEAGAVHGAKWLCEQHPDKVRADIVVNEGAGEVFEYDGRRIYGVCVAEKGVFRFTLTTEGRAGHASIPRIGDNALTKLAPVLAALASTRVVLEPSPEPEAFLEAIGVDATDLGKALAEVEAVNPAIAVLLEPMMGVTLAPTMVSASEKINVIPSRARLKVDCRVPPGLGEEHALERIREAVGENGYEVEFDETVVGNRSPIDTPLMGSIRAFVEREDPGAQVTPLVLPGFSDSRWFREVFPDCVAYGFFPQKAMDLFEAAPLIHGANERVPVEDLGLAARFYSDLVQETLG
;
A
#
# COMPACT_ATOMS: atom_id res chain seq x y z
N MET A 1 23.37 -5.16 -22.06
CA MET A 1 22.49 -4.27 -21.29
C MET A 1 21.74 -3.40 -22.29
N SER A 2 20.41 -3.41 -22.26
CA SER A 2 19.61 -2.46 -23.03
C SER A 2 19.98 -1.03 -22.62
N GLU A 3 20.00 -0.10 -23.56
CA GLU A 3 20.25 1.30 -23.19
C GLU A 3 19.13 1.81 -22.28
N PRO A 4 19.42 2.71 -21.31
CA PRO A 4 18.41 3.25 -20.38
C PRO A 4 17.17 3.82 -21.08
N ALA A 5 17.35 4.44 -22.24
CA ALA A 5 16.24 4.98 -23.04
C ALA A 5 15.33 3.88 -23.64
N ASP A 6 15.90 2.71 -24.01
CA ASP A 6 15.12 1.57 -24.49
C ASP A 6 14.28 0.96 -23.36
N LEU A 7 14.86 0.83 -22.17
CA LEU A 7 14.13 0.29 -21.00
C LEU A 7 12.97 1.21 -20.57
N GLN A 8 13.18 2.54 -20.56
CA GLN A 8 12.12 3.51 -20.29
C GLN A 8 10.98 3.40 -21.32
N LEU A 9 11.31 3.29 -22.61
CA LEU A 9 10.31 3.17 -23.68
C LEU A 9 9.50 1.88 -23.51
N ARG A 10 10.16 0.74 -23.32
CA ARG A 10 9.50 -0.57 -23.08
C ARG A 10 8.55 -0.53 -21.89
N THR A 11 8.99 0.07 -20.78
CA THR A 11 8.17 0.21 -19.57
C THR A 11 6.94 1.08 -19.85
N THR A 12 7.14 2.19 -20.57
CA THR A 12 6.04 3.10 -20.94
C THR A 12 4.99 2.40 -21.80
N GLU A 13 5.43 1.70 -22.86
CA GLU A 13 4.52 0.96 -23.75
C GLU A 13 3.78 -0.17 -23.04
N LEU A 14 4.47 -0.88 -22.13
CA LEU A 14 3.87 -1.92 -21.31
C LEU A 14 2.81 -1.35 -20.37
N LEU A 15 3.10 -0.25 -19.66
CA LEU A 15 2.12 0.42 -18.82
C LEU A 15 0.89 0.87 -19.59
N GLN A 16 1.10 1.52 -20.74
CA GLN A 16 -0.01 1.94 -21.61
C GLN A 16 -0.89 0.74 -22.02
N ARG A 17 -0.27 -0.40 -22.26
CA ARG A 17 -1.00 -1.64 -22.57
C ARG A 17 -1.76 -2.20 -21.39
N LEU A 18 -1.15 -2.22 -20.19
CA LEU A 18 -1.78 -2.71 -18.96
C LEU A 18 -2.98 -1.85 -18.55
N ILE A 19 -2.88 -0.53 -18.67
CA ILE A 19 -4.01 0.38 -18.38
C ILE A 19 -5.23 0.08 -19.27
N ARG A 20 -5.03 -0.36 -20.51
CA ARG A 20 -6.13 -0.68 -21.45
C ARG A 20 -6.87 -1.98 -21.13
N PHE A 21 -6.39 -2.79 -20.20
CA PHE A 21 -7.16 -3.90 -19.67
C PHE A 21 -8.07 -3.41 -18.55
N ASP A 22 -9.36 -3.69 -18.67
CA ASP A 22 -10.34 -3.44 -17.61
C ASP A 22 -10.19 -4.49 -16.53
N THR A 23 -9.56 -4.10 -15.44
CA THR A 23 -9.29 -4.93 -14.27
C THR A 23 -9.88 -4.34 -13.01
N VAL A 24 -10.99 -3.60 -13.15
CA VAL A 24 -11.69 -2.97 -12.02
C VAL A 24 -12.20 -4.03 -11.04
N ASN A 25 -11.92 -3.82 -9.77
CA ASN A 25 -12.33 -4.67 -8.67
C ASN A 25 -13.16 -3.85 -7.65
N PRO A 26 -14.43 -4.23 -7.37
CA PRO A 26 -15.18 -5.33 -7.94
C PRO A 26 -15.66 -5.08 -9.38
N PRO A 27 -15.97 -6.12 -10.21
CA PRO A 27 -16.01 -7.53 -9.85
C PRO A 27 -14.65 -8.26 -9.90
N GLY A 28 -13.59 -7.64 -10.44
CA GLY A 28 -12.33 -8.26 -10.81
C GLY A 28 -12.40 -8.93 -12.20
N ASN A 29 -11.42 -8.67 -13.04
CA ASN A 29 -11.36 -9.16 -14.43
C ASN A 29 -9.92 -9.20 -14.93
N GLU A 30 -9.05 -9.82 -14.14
CA GLU A 30 -7.60 -9.75 -14.33
C GLU A 30 -7.09 -10.68 -15.44
N GLN A 31 -7.90 -11.65 -15.89
CA GLN A 31 -7.48 -12.73 -16.80
C GLN A 31 -6.74 -12.22 -18.03
N ALA A 32 -7.29 -11.25 -18.74
CA ALA A 32 -6.71 -10.78 -20.01
C ALA A 32 -5.34 -10.08 -19.79
N ALA A 33 -5.18 -9.35 -18.70
CA ALA A 33 -3.92 -8.72 -18.31
C ALA A 33 -2.88 -9.78 -17.91
N GLN A 34 -3.27 -10.77 -17.11
CA GLN A 34 -2.39 -11.84 -16.65
C GLN A 34 -1.96 -12.76 -17.81
N GLU A 35 -2.85 -13.07 -18.75
CA GLU A 35 -2.50 -13.85 -19.95
C GLU A 35 -1.51 -13.08 -20.84
N TYR A 36 -1.67 -11.78 -20.99
CA TYR A 36 -0.72 -10.94 -21.72
C TYR A 36 0.67 -10.92 -21.06
N LEU A 37 0.73 -10.76 -19.74
CA LEU A 37 1.99 -10.81 -18.98
C LEU A 37 2.63 -12.20 -19.03
N ARG A 38 1.83 -13.29 -18.95
CA ARG A 38 2.30 -14.66 -19.13
C ARG A 38 3.01 -14.83 -20.48
N ASP A 39 2.37 -14.42 -21.57
CA ASP A 39 2.92 -14.60 -22.91
C ASP A 39 4.23 -13.83 -23.09
N LEU A 40 4.35 -12.66 -22.48
CA LEU A 40 5.56 -11.85 -22.50
C LEU A 40 6.71 -12.51 -21.72
N LEU A 41 6.45 -13.00 -20.50
CA LEU A 41 7.45 -13.62 -19.64
C LEU A 41 7.86 -15.02 -20.13
N ASP A 42 6.90 -15.83 -20.62
CA ASP A 42 7.19 -17.13 -21.24
C ASP A 42 8.07 -16.94 -22.49
N GLY A 43 7.77 -15.94 -23.33
CA GLY A 43 8.58 -15.57 -24.48
C GLY A 43 10.01 -15.16 -24.14
N ALA A 44 10.24 -14.64 -22.94
CA ALA A 44 11.58 -14.30 -22.41
C ALA A 44 12.28 -15.48 -21.71
N GLY A 45 11.61 -16.64 -21.60
CA GLY A 45 12.16 -17.89 -21.06
C GLY A 45 11.94 -18.09 -19.56
N PHE A 46 10.96 -17.42 -18.96
CA PHE A 46 10.50 -17.74 -17.61
C PHE A 46 9.60 -18.97 -17.62
N GLU A 47 9.62 -19.74 -16.54
CA GLU A 47 8.58 -20.73 -16.25
C GLU A 47 7.37 -19.97 -15.68
N VAL A 48 6.22 -19.99 -16.37
CA VAL A 48 5.06 -19.20 -15.99
C VAL A 48 3.86 -20.07 -15.68
N GLU A 49 3.21 -19.82 -14.54
CA GLU A 49 1.95 -20.44 -14.15
C GLU A 49 0.89 -19.36 -13.89
N LEU A 50 -0.37 -19.67 -14.24
CA LEU A 50 -1.55 -18.91 -13.84
C LEU A 50 -2.36 -19.75 -12.85
N LEU A 51 -2.56 -19.23 -11.63
CA LEU A 51 -3.31 -19.90 -10.57
C LEU A 51 -4.51 -19.06 -10.16
N SER A 52 -5.69 -19.67 -10.10
CA SER A 52 -6.94 -18.99 -9.77
C SER A 52 -7.68 -19.68 -8.63
N SER A 53 -8.07 -18.94 -7.61
CA SER A 53 -9.05 -19.39 -6.61
C SER A 53 -10.49 -19.22 -7.11
N VAL A 54 -10.71 -18.30 -8.05
CA VAL A 54 -11.98 -17.96 -8.67
C VAL A 54 -11.78 -17.86 -10.19
N GLU A 55 -12.72 -18.39 -10.96
CA GLU A 55 -12.70 -18.33 -12.42
C GLU A 55 -12.60 -16.88 -12.92
N GLY A 56 -11.71 -16.62 -13.89
CA GLY A 56 -11.50 -15.32 -14.50
C GLY A 56 -10.58 -14.36 -13.71
N ARG A 57 -10.09 -14.79 -12.54
CA ARG A 57 -9.22 -13.99 -11.66
C ARG A 57 -7.89 -14.70 -11.35
N PRO A 58 -7.04 -14.96 -12.35
CA PRO A 58 -5.77 -15.64 -12.13
C PRO A 58 -4.74 -14.71 -11.48
N ASN A 59 -3.86 -15.32 -10.70
CA ASN A 59 -2.58 -14.75 -10.26
C ASN A 59 -1.49 -15.34 -11.15
N LEU A 60 -0.51 -14.53 -11.52
CA LEU A 60 0.64 -14.96 -12.31
C LEU A 60 1.84 -15.21 -11.40
N ILE A 61 2.53 -16.32 -11.62
CA ILE A 61 3.82 -16.63 -11.02
C ILE A 61 4.78 -16.99 -12.15
N ALA A 62 5.78 -16.15 -12.35
CA ALA A 62 6.87 -16.40 -13.29
C ALA A 62 8.17 -16.60 -12.54
N ARG A 63 8.94 -17.61 -12.95
CA ARG A 63 10.17 -18.04 -12.26
C ARG A 63 11.32 -18.16 -13.25
N LEU A 64 12.49 -17.62 -12.86
CA LEU A 64 13.75 -17.82 -13.55
C LEU A 64 14.80 -18.22 -12.50
N ALA A 65 15.22 -19.47 -12.52
CA ALA A 65 16.07 -20.05 -11.49
C ALA A 65 17.48 -20.37 -11.99
N ALA A 66 18.46 -20.28 -11.09
CA ALA A 66 19.78 -20.84 -11.28
C ALA A 66 19.80 -22.36 -11.05
N GLU A 67 20.88 -23.03 -11.41
CA GLU A 67 21.15 -24.44 -11.04
C GLU A 67 21.64 -24.56 -9.58
N SER A 68 22.21 -23.50 -9.03
CA SER A 68 22.75 -23.43 -7.66
C SER A 68 21.78 -22.78 -6.70
N ASP A 69 21.77 -23.28 -5.45
CA ASP A 69 21.00 -22.69 -4.36
C ASP A 69 21.46 -21.25 -4.07
N GLY A 70 20.53 -20.42 -3.66
CA GLY A 70 20.75 -19.01 -3.35
C GLY A 70 19.46 -18.33 -2.92
N PRO A 71 19.45 -16.99 -2.80
CA PRO A 71 18.27 -16.24 -2.36
C PRO A 71 17.15 -16.29 -3.41
N ALA A 72 15.92 -16.26 -2.94
CA ALA A 72 14.74 -16.04 -3.76
C ALA A 72 14.32 -14.56 -3.68
N LEU A 73 14.47 -13.84 -4.80
CA LEU A 73 13.98 -12.47 -4.96
C LEU A 73 12.63 -12.48 -5.67
N CYS A 74 11.63 -11.87 -5.05
CA CYS A 74 10.29 -11.70 -5.62
C CYS A 74 10.03 -10.21 -5.91
N LEU A 75 9.70 -9.89 -7.15
CA LEU A 75 9.07 -8.64 -7.54
C LEU A 75 7.57 -8.88 -7.54
N LEU A 76 6.86 -8.16 -6.67
CA LEU A 76 5.45 -8.42 -6.36
C LEU A 76 4.62 -7.20 -6.75
N GLY A 77 3.52 -7.43 -7.46
CA GLY A 77 2.56 -6.39 -7.75
C GLY A 77 1.18 -6.93 -8.04
N HIS A 78 0.19 -6.04 -8.15
CA HIS A 78 -1.17 -6.39 -8.55
C HIS A 78 -1.60 -5.68 -9.84
N VAL A 79 -2.61 -6.22 -10.52
CA VAL A 79 -3.15 -5.62 -11.75
C VAL A 79 -4.60 -5.18 -11.63
N ASP A 80 -5.30 -5.57 -10.57
CA ASP A 80 -6.63 -5.01 -10.30
C ASP A 80 -6.53 -3.54 -9.91
N THR A 81 -7.62 -2.82 -10.04
CA THR A 81 -7.69 -1.38 -9.79
C THR A 81 -9.03 -1.01 -9.18
N VAL A 82 -9.08 0.09 -8.44
CA VAL A 82 -10.35 0.67 -8.00
C VAL A 82 -11.13 1.26 -9.18
N LEU A 83 -12.38 1.59 -8.92
CA LEU A 83 -13.30 2.25 -9.85
C LEU A 83 -12.76 3.61 -10.30
N ALA A 84 -13.11 4.01 -11.53
CA ALA A 84 -12.92 5.37 -12.03
C ALA A 84 -14.24 5.92 -12.57
N ASN A 85 -14.59 7.14 -12.16
CA ASN A 85 -15.70 7.88 -12.75
C ASN A 85 -15.16 8.73 -13.91
N ALA A 86 -15.33 8.27 -15.14
CA ALA A 86 -14.79 8.95 -16.34
C ALA A 86 -15.24 10.42 -16.47
N ALA A 87 -16.37 10.82 -15.87
CA ALA A 87 -16.84 12.20 -15.91
C ALA A 87 -15.98 13.18 -15.08
N GLU A 88 -15.11 12.67 -14.22
CA GLU A 88 -14.18 13.45 -13.37
C GLU A 88 -12.78 13.54 -13.97
N TRP A 89 -12.52 12.87 -15.13
CA TRP A 89 -11.21 12.77 -15.74
C TRP A 89 -11.10 13.68 -16.98
N ASP A 90 -9.92 14.23 -17.17
CA ASP A 90 -9.58 15.04 -18.36
C ASP A 90 -9.26 14.20 -19.61
N VAL A 91 -9.04 12.88 -19.42
CA VAL A 91 -8.81 11.87 -20.45
C VAL A 91 -9.64 10.62 -20.11
N ASP A 92 -9.81 9.70 -21.04
CA ASP A 92 -10.39 8.39 -20.74
C ASP A 92 -9.46 7.62 -19.77
N PRO A 93 -9.93 7.24 -18.55
CA PRO A 93 -9.12 6.56 -17.53
C PRO A 93 -8.55 5.22 -17.97
N TRP A 94 -9.04 4.64 -19.06
CA TRP A 94 -8.61 3.36 -19.61
C TRP A 94 -7.81 3.49 -20.92
N SER A 95 -7.46 4.72 -21.34
CA SER A 95 -6.75 4.96 -22.60
C SER A 95 -5.26 4.64 -22.54
N GLY A 96 -4.62 4.80 -21.38
CA GLY A 96 -3.16 4.79 -21.27
C GLY A 96 -2.55 5.88 -22.16
N GLU A 97 -3.15 7.07 -22.20
CA GLU A 97 -2.69 8.19 -23.01
C GLU A 97 -1.33 8.70 -22.55
N LEU A 98 -0.40 8.84 -23.47
CA LEU A 98 0.85 9.55 -23.22
C LEU A 98 0.63 11.04 -23.54
N ARG A 99 0.63 11.87 -22.49
CA ARG A 99 0.38 13.30 -22.60
C ARG A 99 1.37 14.07 -21.71
N ASP A 100 2.00 15.09 -22.27
CA ASP A 100 2.94 15.96 -21.55
C ASP A 100 4.06 15.21 -20.79
N GLY A 101 4.57 14.10 -21.37
CA GLY A 101 5.61 13.26 -20.75
C GLY A 101 5.12 12.35 -19.62
N GLN A 102 3.81 12.19 -19.45
CA GLN A 102 3.19 11.36 -18.43
C GLN A 102 2.23 10.34 -19.06
N VAL A 103 2.18 9.14 -18.51
CA VAL A 103 1.16 8.15 -18.88
C VAL A 103 -0.03 8.33 -17.94
N TRP A 104 -1.19 8.58 -18.54
CA TRP A 104 -2.45 8.83 -17.82
C TRP A 104 -3.34 7.59 -17.84
N GLY A 105 -3.94 7.28 -16.70
CA GLY A 105 -4.96 6.24 -16.59
C GLY A 105 -5.06 5.66 -15.20
N ARG A 106 -6.16 4.98 -14.92
CA ARG A 106 -6.36 4.25 -13.66
C ARG A 106 -5.37 3.10 -13.57
N GLY A 107 -4.65 2.99 -12.44
CA GLY A 107 -3.54 2.08 -12.23
C GLY A 107 -2.19 2.64 -12.70
N ALA A 108 -2.12 3.90 -13.12
CA ALA A 108 -0.85 4.52 -13.52
C ALA A 108 0.11 4.73 -12.35
N LEU A 109 -0.41 4.85 -11.11
CA LEU A 109 0.37 4.89 -9.87
C LEU A 109 0.14 3.61 -9.06
N ASP A 110 -1.10 3.16 -8.97
CA ASP A 110 -1.52 2.05 -8.13
C ASP A 110 -2.14 0.91 -8.97
N MET A 111 -1.33 -0.18 -9.27
CA MET A 111 0.13 -0.15 -9.31
C MET A 111 0.67 -0.76 -10.63
N LYS A 112 -0.09 -0.61 -11.74
CA LYS A 112 0.32 -1.15 -13.06
C LYS A 112 1.64 -0.58 -13.57
N SER A 113 2.04 0.63 -13.11
CA SER A 113 3.35 1.22 -13.40
C SER A 113 4.50 0.40 -12.83
N GLN A 114 4.37 -0.04 -11.59
CA GLN A 114 5.36 -0.89 -10.94
C GLN A 114 5.43 -2.25 -11.62
N VAL A 115 4.30 -2.91 -11.86
CA VAL A 115 4.25 -4.17 -12.63
C VAL A 115 4.91 -4.02 -13.98
N ALA A 116 4.66 -2.91 -14.70
CA ALA A 116 5.30 -2.64 -15.97
C ALA A 116 6.83 -2.48 -15.86
N ALA A 117 7.31 -1.78 -14.81
CA ALA A 117 8.74 -1.57 -14.60
C ALA A 117 9.47 -2.87 -14.21
N GLU A 118 8.87 -3.66 -13.33
CA GLU A 118 9.38 -4.97 -12.90
C GLU A 118 9.49 -5.96 -14.07
N VAL A 119 8.40 -6.11 -14.81
CA VAL A 119 8.34 -7.04 -15.95
C VAL A 119 9.26 -6.58 -17.08
N ALA A 120 9.28 -5.29 -17.42
CA ALA A 120 10.17 -4.76 -18.47
C ALA A 120 11.64 -4.97 -18.10
N ALA A 121 12.03 -4.74 -16.84
CA ALA A 121 13.39 -4.98 -16.36
C ALA A 121 13.77 -6.46 -16.45
N ALA A 122 12.91 -7.35 -15.96
CA ALA A 122 13.16 -8.80 -15.98
C ALA A 122 13.26 -9.37 -17.40
N VAL A 123 12.34 -8.96 -18.29
CA VAL A 123 12.34 -9.37 -19.70
C VAL A 123 13.59 -8.85 -20.42
N ALA A 124 13.96 -7.59 -20.21
CA ALA A 124 15.15 -7.02 -20.83
C ALA A 124 16.45 -7.73 -20.41
N LEU A 125 16.58 -8.10 -19.13
CA LEU A 125 17.71 -8.90 -18.63
C LEU A 125 17.73 -10.29 -19.28
N ALA A 126 16.60 -10.97 -19.32
CA ALA A 126 16.49 -12.32 -19.88
C ALA A 126 16.78 -12.35 -21.39
N GLU A 127 16.29 -11.38 -22.16
CA GLU A 127 16.56 -11.19 -23.60
C GLU A 127 18.04 -10.86 -23.87
N ALA A 128 18.70 -10.13 -22.95
CA ALA A 128 20.13 -9.88 -23.01
C ALA A 128 20.99 -11.10 -22.68
N GLY A 129 20.37 -12.25 -22.37
CA GLY A 129 21.02 -13.49 -22.01
C GLY A 129 21.46 -13.60 -20.55
N TRP A 130 21.07 -12.65 -19.69
CA TRP A 130 21.30 -12.75 -18.26
C TRP A 130 20.48 -13.89 -17.64
N ARG A 131 21.09 -14.60 -16.71
CA ARG A 131 20.47 -15.64 -15.89
C ARG A 131 21.00 -15.54 -14.46
N PRO A 132 20.21 -15.89 -13.43
CA PRO A 132 20.69 -15.94 -12.06
C PRO A 132 21.92 -16.86 -11.95
N GLN A 133 22.93 -16.45 -11.21
CA GLN A 133 24.09 -17.29 -10.89
C GLN A 133 23.80 -18.21 -9.70
N SER A 134 22.93 -17.75 -8.78
CA SER A 134 22.43 -18.52 -7.65
C SER A 134 21.01 -18.09 -7.30
N GLY A 135 20.22 -19.00 -6.72
CA GLY A 135 18.85 -18.71 -6.30
C GLY A 135 17.86 -18.55 -7.45
N GLU A 136 16.88 -17.67 -7.29
CA GLU A 136 15.83 -17.49 -8.29
C GLU A 136 15.22 -16.08 -8.27
N LEU A 137 14.84 -15.60 -9.45
CA LEU A 137 13.95 -14.47 -9.63
C LEU A 137 12.51 -14.95 -9.77
N LYS A 138 11.62 -14.38 -8.99
CA LYS A 138 10.16 -14.54 -9.15
C LYS A 138 9.53 -13.21 -9.52
N ILE A 139 8.59 -13.24 -10.46
CA ILE A 139 7.64 -12.17 -10.72
C ILE A 139 6.28 -12.72 -10.30
N VAL A 140 5.67 -12.10 -9.30
CA VAL A 140 4.33 -12.49 -8.83
C VAL A 140 3.40 -11.32 -9.05
N VAL A 141 2.40 -11.53 -9.92
CA VAL A 141 1.40 -10.51 -10.20
C VAL A 141 0.05 -11.02 -9.72
N THR A 142 -0.49 -10.35 -8.71
CA THR A 142 -1.70 -10.81 -8.01
C THR A 142 -2.97 -10.20 -8.59
N ALA A 143 -4.08 -10.81 -8.25
CA ALA A 143 -5.42 -10.29 -8.34
C ALA A 143 -5.90 -9.87 -6.94
N ASP A 144 -6.98 -9.08 -6.86
CA ASP A 144 -7.78 -8.87 -5.65
C ASP A 144 -7.09 -8.10 -4.51
N GLU A 145 -6.00 -7.39 -4.77
CA GLU A 145 -5.35 -6.58 -3.75
C GLU A 145 -6.31 -5.51 -3.21
N GLU A 146 -6.94 -4.77 -4.10
CA GLU A 146 -7.87 -3.65 -3.85
C GLU A 146 -9.15 -4.05 -3.06
N ALA A 147 -9.41 -5.36 -2.92
CA ALA A 147 -10.54 -5.89 -2.14
C ALA A 147 -10.09 -6.82 -1.00
N GLY A 148 -8.80 -6.78 -0.61
CA GLY A 148 -8.26 -7.46 0.56
C GLY A 148 -7.55 -8.77 0.26
N ALA A 149 -7.15 -9.01 -0.99
CA ALA A 149 -6.26 -10.09 -1.43
C ALA A 149 -6.74 -11.52 -1.16
N VAL A 150 -8.04 -11.72 -0.88
CA VAL A 150 -8.61 -13.03 -0.53
C VAL A 150 -8.46 -14.05 -1.68
N HIS A 151 -8.43 -13.55 -2.92
CA HIS A 151 -8.21 -14.33 -4.13
C HIS A 151 -6.80 -14.15 -4.72
N GLY A 152 -6.01 -13.25 -4.14
CA GLY A 152 -4.67 -12.85 -4.53
C GLY A 152 -3.58 -13.39 -3.62
N ALA A 153 -2.73 -12.47 -3.09
CA ALA A 153 -1.55 -12.80 -2.32
C ALA A 153 -1.85 -13.63 -1.06
N LYS A 154 -2.94 -13.35 -0.35
CA LYS A 154 -3.38 -14.17 0.78
C LYS A 154 -3.54 -15.62 0.39
N TRP A 155 -4.34 -15.87 -0.63
CA TRP A 155 -4.62 -17.22 -1.11
C TRP A 155 -3.35 -17.93 -1.60
N LEU A 156 -2.48 -17.21 -2.34
CA LEU A 156 -1.21 -17.76 -2.80
C LEU A 156 -0.31 -18.16 -1.63
N CYS A 157 -0.12 -17.29 -0.65
CA CYS A 157 0.74 -17.55 0.49
C CYS A 157 0.20 -18.70 1.36
N GLU A 158 -1.12 -18.81 1.55
CA GLU A 158 -1.74 -19.86 2.38
C GLU A 158 -1.87 -21.20 1.65
N GLN A 159 -2.21 -21.23 0.35
CA GLN A 159 -2.53 -22.43 -0.39
C GLN A 159 -1.41 -22.92 -1.33
N HIS A 160 -0.51 -22.03 -1.74
CA HIS A 160 0.60 -22.32 -2.64
C HIS A 160 1.94 -21.76 -2.14
N PRO A 161 2.27 -21.92 -0.83
CA PRO A 161 3.44 -21.30 -0.22
C PRO A 161 4.76 -21.67 -0.93
N ASP A 162 4.89 -22.90 -1.39
CA ASP A 162 6.10 -23.36 -2.09
C ASP A 162 6.36 -22.66 -3.43
N LYS A 163 5.31 -22.10 -4.05
CA LYS A 163 5.41 -21.38 -5.32
C LYS A 163 5.83 -19.92 -5.15
N VAL A 164 5.38 -19.29 -4.05
CA VAL A 164 5.57 -17.85 -3.84
C VAL A 164 6.60 -17.51 -2.75
N ARG A 165 7.04 -18.49 -1.94
CA ARG A 165 8.08 -18.25 -0.92
C ARG A 165 9.26 -17.48 -1.50
N ALA A 166 9.65 -16.42 -0.81
CA ALA A 166 10.80 -15.60 -1.15
C ALA A 166 11.54 -15.15 0.12
N ASP A 167 12.84 -14.90 -0.02
CA ASP A 167 13.66 -14.30 1.05
C ASP A 167 13.55 -12.79 1.03
N ILE A 168 13.41 -12.23 -0.18
CA ILE A 168 13.30 -10.79 -0.42
C ILE A 168 12.10 -10.54 -1.32
N VAL A 169 11.23 -9.61 -0.92
CA VAL A 169 10.08 -9.14 -1.70
C VAL A 169 10.17 -7.63 -1.87
N VAL A 170 10.01 -7.15 -3.08
CA VAL A 170 9.79 -5.73 -3.37
C VAL A 170 8.39 -5.57 -3.94
N ASN A 171 7.62 -4.67 -3.34
CA ASN A 171 6.23 -4.39 -3.65
C ASN A 171 5.98 -2.88 -3.63
N GLU A 172 4.75 -2.46 -3.66
CA GLU A 172 4.29 -1.08 -3.54
C GLU A 172 4.36 -0.52 -2.13
N GLY A 173 4.06 0.79 -1.99
CA GLY A 173 3.75 1.46 -0.73
C GLY A 173 4.61 2.66 -0.40
N ALA A 174 5.69 2.94 -1.16
CA ALA A 174 6.51 4.14 -1.06
C ALA A 174 7.51 4.21 -2.22
N GLY A 175 8.36 5.24 -2.24
CA GLY A 175 9.41 5.44 -3.24
C GLY A 175 9.40 6.84 -3.84
N GLU A 176 8.34 7.60 -3.63
CA GLU A 176 8.25 8.98 -4.07
C GLU A 176 9.20 9.87 -3.26
N VAL A 177 9.87 10.76 -3.96
CA VAL A 177 10.66 11.80 -3.32
C VAL A 177 9.75 12.81 -2.61
N PHE A 178 10.20 13.33 -1.48
CA PHE A 178 9.64 14.53 -0.85
C PHE A 178 10.75 15.41 -0.29
N GLU A 179 10.44 16.67 -0.02
CA GLU A 179 11.43 17.63 0.47
C GLU A 179 11.15 18.05 1.92
N TYR A 180 12.19 18.04 2.75
CA TYR A 180 12.15 18.56 4.11
C TYR A 180 13.41 19.39 4.39
N ASP A 181 13.24 20.66 4.73
CA ASP A 181 14.33 21.60 5.03
C ASP A 181 15.47 21.59 3.99
N GLY A 182 15.09 21.59 2.69
CA GLY A 182 16.03 21.54 1.57
C GLY A 182 16.72 20.19 1.35
N ARG A 183 16.31 19.13 2.06
CA ARG A 183 16.78 17.76 1.88
C ARG A 183 15.75 16.97 1.06
N ARG A 184 16.23 16.18 0.11
CA ARG A 184 15.40 15.26 -0.65
C ARG A 184 15.41 13.90 0.03
N ILE A 185 14.24 13.30 0.18
CA ILE A 185 14.05 12.11 0.99
C ILE A 185 13.16 11.14 0.21
N TYR A 186 13.57 9.88 0.19
CA TYR A 186 12.80 8.78 -0.37
C TYR A 186 12.29 7.88 0.75
N GLY A 187 10.99 7.62 0.77
CA GLY A 187 10.40 6.67 1.70
C GLY A 187 10.60 5.22 1.22
N VAL A 188 10.72 4.30 2.17
CA VAL A 188 10.65 2.85 1.94
C VAL A 188 9.63 2.27 2.88
N CYS A 189 8.56 1.68 2.37
CA CYS A 189 7.56 1.03 3.19
C CYS A 189 8.12 -0.28 3.75
N VAL A 190 8.41 -0.31 5.05
CA VAL A 190 8.96 -1.51 5.72
C VAL A 190 7.95 -2.17 6.65
N ALA A 191 6.83 -1.49 6.92
CA ALA A 191 5.82 -1.91 7.88
C ALA A 191 4.43 -1.41 7.49
N GLU A 192 3.40 -2.06 7.99
CA GLU A 192 2.00 -1.72 7.72
C GLU A 192 1.19 -1.75 9.02
N LYS A 193 0.23 -0.81 9.14
CA LYS A 193 -0.68 -0.77 10.29
C LYS A 193 -1.67 -1.92 10.27
N GLY A 194 -2.05 -2.35 11.46
CA GLY A 194 -3.17 -3.27 11.65
C GLY A 194 -4.52 -2.58 11.40
N VAL A 195 -5.52 -3.38 11.05
CA VAL A 195 -6.90 -2.94 10.80
C VAL A 195 -7.81 -3.51 11.87
N PHE A 196 -8.37 -2.62 12.70
CA PHE A 196 -9.25 -2.98 13.82
C PHE A 196 -10.56 -2.21 13.73
N ARG A 197 -11.27 -2.37 12.60
CA ARG A 197 -12.56 -1.73 12.39
C ARG A 197 -13.57 -2.22 13.40
N PHE A 198 -14.34 -1.30 13.96
CA PHE A 198 -15.30 -1.65 14.99
C PHE A 198 -16.62 -0.89 14.87
N THR A 199 -17.66 -1.46 15.47
CA THR A 199 -18.97 -0.85 15.61
C THR A 199 -19.22 -0.48 17.08
N LEU A 200 -19.48 0.79 17.33
CA LEU A 200 -20.02 1.27 18.60
C LEU A 200 -21.54 1.24 18.56
N THR A 201 -22.18 0.56 19.52
CA THR A 201 -23.63 0.47 19.62
C THR A 201 -24.12 1.16 20.88
N THR A 202 -25.10 2.05 20.75
CA THR A 202 -25.85 2.62 21.88
C THR A 202 -27.27 2.08 21.88
N GLU A 203 -27.79 1.83 23.06
CA GLU A 203 -29.13 1.29 23.27
C GLU A 203 -30.07 2.33 23.91
N GLY A 204 -31.34 2.23 23.60
CA GLY A 204 -32.39 3.12 24.08
C GLY A 204 -33.76 2.44 24.06
N ARG A 205 -34.81 3.24 23.94
CA ARG A 205 -36.19 2.76 23.84
C ARG A 205 -36.93 3.52 22.73
N ALA A 206 -37.55 2.78 21.82
CA ALA A 206 -38.35 3.34 20.72
C ALA A 206 -39.55 4.15 21.23
N GLY A 207 -39.95 5.13 20.42
CA GLY A 207 -41.12 5.94 20.70
C GLY A 207 -41.52 6.77 19.49
N HIS A 208 -42.68 7.42 19.55
CA HIS A 208 -43.13 8.34 18.51
C HIS A 208 -42.33 9.66 18.60
N ALA A 209 -41.70 10.08 17.52
CA ALA A 209 -40.79 11.24 17.52
C ALA A 209 -41.46 12.57 17.88
N SER A 210 -42.80 12.70 17.68
CA SER A 210 -43.55 13.90 18.09
C SER A 210 -43.70 14.06 19.61
N ILE A 211 -43.38 13.01 20.39
CA ILE A 211 -43.39 13.03 21.85
C ILE A 211 -41.99 12.57 22.33
N PRO A 212 -40.97 13.44 22.25
CA PRO A 212 -39.55 13.00 22.43
C PRO A 212 -39.26 12.32 23.78
N ARG A 213 -40.01 12.65 24.83
CA ARG A 213 -39.79 12.10 26.19
C ARG A 213 -40.44 10.73 26.42
N ILE A 214 -41.21 10.19 25.46
CA ILE A 214 -41.81 8.85 25.60
C ILE A 214 -40.81 7.74 25.33
N GLY A 215 -39.80 8.03 24.52
CA GLY A 215 -38.71 7.13 24.21
C GLY A 215 -37.43 7.44 25.00
N ASP A 216 -36.37 6.68 24.70
CA ASP A 216 -35.00 6.95 25.10
C ASP A 216 -34.16 6.85 23.81
N ASN A 217 -33.68 7.99 23.30
CA ASN A 217 -33.15 8.09 21.95
C ASN A 217 -31.70 7.60 21.89
N ALA A 218 -31.49 6.41 21.35
CA ALA A 218 -30.17 5.83 21.16
C ALA A 218 -29.26 6.71 20.30
N LEU A 219 -29.80 7.38 19.26
CA LEU A 219 -29.00 8.25 18.38
C LEU A 219 -28.41 9.45 19.12
N THR A 220 -29.14 10.06 20.05
CA THR A 220 -28.62 11.18 20.84
C THR A 220 -27.52 10.76 21.82
N LYS A 221 -27.46 9.48 22.17
CA LYS A 221 -26.38 8.92 23.01
C LYS A 221 -25.05 8.77 22.28
N LEU A 222 -25.07 8.77 20.94
CA LEU A 222 -23.83 8.83 20.14
C LEU A 222 -23.19 10.22 20.11
N ALA A 223 -23.93 11.29 20.41
CA ALA A 223 -23.41 12.65 20.31
C ALA A 223 -22.12 12.87 21.14
N PRO A 224 -22.04 12.51 22.44
CA PRO A 224 -20.82 12.65 23.21
C PRO A 224 -19.67 11.76 22.66
N VAL A 225 -19.95 10.58 22.13
CA VAL A 225 -18.96 9.68 21.52
C VAL A 225 -18.36 10.31 20.27
N LEU A 226 -19.21 10.86 19.38
CA LEU A 226 -18.75 11.56 18.17
C LEU A 226 -17.94 12.81 18.53
N ALA A 227 -18.35 13.57 19.54
CA ALA A 227 -17.61 14.74 19.99
C ALA A 227 -16.23 14.36 20.56
N ALA A 228 -16.16 13.26 21.29
CA ALA A 228 -14.91 12.73 21.84
C ALA A 228 -13.99 12.29 20.71
N LEU A 229 -14.46 11.48 19.75
CA LEU A 229 -13.66 11.04 18.59
C LEU A 229 -13.18 12.22 17.75
N ALA A 230 -14.03 13.24 17.53
CA ALA A 230 -13.66 14.44 16.78
C ALA A 230 -12.57 15.29 17.47
N SER A 231 -12.42 15.17 18.79
CA SER A 231 -11.41 15.90 19.58
C SER A 231 -10.21 15.05 19.97
N THR A 232 -10.25 13.74 19.69
CA THR A 232 -9.15 12.81 20.00
C THR A 232 -7.93 13.16 19.16
N ARG A 233 -6.76 13.21 19.82
CA ARG A 233 -5.44 13.28 19.19
C ARG A 233 -4.81 11.91 19.21
N VAL A 234 -3.95 11.63 18.23
CA VAL A 234 -3.14 10.43 18.25
C VAL A 234 -2.25 10.44 19.48
N VAL A 235 -2.30 9.37 20.26
CA VAL A 235 -1.34 9.17 21.35
C VAL A 235 -0.05 8.67 20.72
N LEU A 236 0.99 9.49 20.78
CA LEU A 236 2.26 9.20 20.13
C LEU A 236 3.02 8.12 20.91
N GLU A 237 3.40 7.06 20.21
CA GLU A 237 4.06 5.88 20.76
C GLU A 237 5.42 5.68 20.07
N PRO A 238 6.50 5.43 20.82
CA PRO A 238 7.81 5.12 20.24
C PRO A 238 7.72 3.85 19.39
N SER A 239 8.26 3.92 18.18
CA SER A 239 8.45 2.73 17.35
C SER A 239 9.61 2.98 16.36
N PRO A 240 10.29 1.91 15.92
CA PRO A 240 11.55 2.05 15.20
C PRO A 240 11.42 2.82 13.88
N GLU A 241 10.31 2.71 13.15
CA GLU A 241 10.16 3.34 11.84
C GLU A 241 10.00 4.87 11.94
N PRO A 242 9.08 5.43 12.76
CA PRO A 242 9.00 6.87 12.98
C PRO A 242 10.26 7.48 13.60
N GLU A 243 10.93 6.75 14.50
CA GLU A 243 12.18 7.23 15.09
C GLU A 243 13.28 7.35 14.02
N ALA A 244 13.44 6.31 13.17
CA ALA A 244 14.39 6.33 12.07
C ALA A 244 14.01 7.37 10.99
N PHE A 245 12.71 7.63 10.77
CA PHE A 245 12.25 8.71 9.92
C PHE A 245 12.71 10.06 10.45
N LEU A 246 12.43 10.35 11.72
CA LEU A 246 12.83 11.61 12.36
C LEU A 246 14.36 11.81 12.33
N GLU A 247 15.14 10.76 12.59
CA GLU A 247 16.59 10.79 12.51
C GLU A 247 17.07 11.13 11.08
N ALA A 248 16.47 10.50 10.05
CA ALA A 248 16.82 10.76 8.65
C ALA A 248 16.58 12.20 8.22
N ILE A 249 15.53 12.84 8.73
CA ILE A 249 15.25 14.27 8.47
C ILE A 249 16.03 15.21 9.42
N GLY A 250 16.74 14.65 10.42
CA GLY A 250 17.58 15.41 11.37
C GLY A 250 16.82 16.01 12.55
N VAL A 251 15.67 15.42 12.91
CA VAL A 251 14.83 15.84 14.05
C VAL A 251 15.04 14.88 15.22
N ASP A 252 15.15 15.43 16.44
CA ASP A 252 15.34 14.65 17.66
C ASP A 252 14.07 13.89 18.06
N ALA A 253 14.13 12.55 18.02
CA ALA A 253 13.03 11.66 18.35
C ALA A 253 12.82 11.38 19.85
N THR A 254 13.62 11.96 20.74
CA THR A 254 13.54 11.72 22.21
C THR A 254 12.23 12.21 22.84
N ASP A 255 11.57 13.19 22.22
CA ASP A 255 10.25 13.71 22.58
C ASP A 255 9.40 13.83 21.32
N LEU A 256 8.60 12.79 21.05
CA LEU A 256 7.79 12.68 19.83
C LEU A 256 6.83 13.86 19.65
N GLY A 257 6.30 14.43 20.74
CA GLY A 257 5.42 15.60 20.66
C GLY A 257 6.13 16.85 20.17
N LYS A 258 7.36 17.08 20.65
CA LYS A 258 8.21 18.19 20.15
C LYS A 258 8.67 17.93 18.73
N ALA A 259 9.08 16.69 18.42
CA ALA A 259 9.49 16.29 17.09
C ALA A 259 8.39 16.54 16.06
N LEU A 260 7.16 16.09 16.34
CA LEU A 260 6.02 16.33 15.45
C LEU A 260 5.72 17.82 15.27
N ALA A 261 5.79 18.61 16.34
CA ALA A 261 5.59 20.08 16.26
C ALA A 261 6.70 20.78 15.46
N GLU A 262 7.95 20.31 15.54
CA GLU A 262 9.05 20.78 14.71
C GLU A 262 8.83 20.46 13.24
N VAL A 263 8.43 19.23 12.94
CA VAL A 263 8.10 18.81 11.57
C VAL A 263 6.93 19.62 11.02
N GLU A 264 5.86 19.83 11.81
CA GLU A 264 4.70 20.63 11.41
C GLU A 264 5.06 22.09 11.12
N ALA A 265 5.98 22.67 11.88
CA ALA A 265 6.45 24.04 11.67
C ALA A 265 7.24 24.23 10.36
N VAL A 266 7.95 23.20 9.90
CA VAL A 266 8.72 23.20 8.65
C VAL A 266 7.85 22.78 7.46
N ASN A 267 7.14 21.68 7.57
CA ASN A 267 6.27 21.15 6.53
C ASN A 267 5.03 20.46 7.14
N PRO A 268 3.87 21.15 7.21
CA PRO A 268 2.64 20.59 7.78
C PRO A 268 2.15 19.32 7.07
N ALA A 269 2.41 19.16 5.77
CA ALA A 269 1.98 17.99 5.02
C ALA A 269 2.73 16.73 5.46
N ILE A 270 4.02 16.85 5.78
CA ILE A 270 4.79 15.73 6.35
C ILE A 270 4.27 15.35 7.74
N ALA A 271 3.93 16.34 8.59
CA ALA A 271 3.38 16.05 9.91
C ALA A 271 2.05 15.27 9.83
N VAL A 272 1.18 15.60 8.86
CA VAL A 272 -0.09 14.89 8.62
C VAL A 272 0.16 13.42 8.22
N LEU A 273 1.24 13.11 7.51
CA LEU A 273 1.61 11.74 7.14
C LEU A 273 2.32 11.01 8.29
N LEU A 274 3.12 11.71 9.07
CA LEU A 274 3.94 11.16 10.15
C LEU A 274 3.10 10.82 11.39
N GLU A 275 2.17 11.68 11.80
CA GLU A 275 1.33 11.46 12.98
C GLU A 275 0.62 10.08 12.98
N PRO A 276 -0.05 9.64 11.89
CA PRO A 276 -0.66 8.31 11.84
C PRO A 276 0.32 7.13 11.98
N MET A 277 1.58 7.30 11.64
CA MET A 277 2.60 6.26 11.82
C MET A 277 2.94 6.03 13.29
N MET A 278 2.73 7.04 14.15
CA MET A 278 3.17 7.07 15.54
C MET A 278 2.14 6.55 16.54
N GLY A 279 0.93 6.17 16.14
CA GLY A 279 -0.07 5.73 17.11
C GLY A 279 -1.36 5.24 16.48
N VAL A 280 -2.34 4.94 17.34
CA VAL A 280 -3.66 4.48 16.90
C VAL A 280 -4.47 5.64 16.33
N THR A 281 -5.06 5.42 15.14
CA THR A 281 -5.98 6.38 14.52
C THR A 281 -7.41 5.88 14.58
N LEU A 282 -8.36 6.78 14.86
CA LEU A 282 -9.78 6.51 15.00
C LEU A 282 -10.58 7.46 14.11
N ALA A 283 -11.19 6.94 13.05
CA ALA A 283 -11.99 7.73 12.11
C ALA A 283 -13.44 7.22 12.05
N PRO A 284 -14.43 7.95 12.60
CA PRO A 284 -15.84 7.58 12.44
C PRO A 284 -16.28 7.79 10.99
N THR A 285 -16.85 6.75 10.36
CA THR A 285 -17.14 6.76 8.92
C THR A 285 -18.61 6.56 8.58
N MET A 286 -19.36 5.76 9.37
CA MET A 286 -20.75 5.44 9.07
C MET A 286 -21.61 5.48 10.34
N VAL A 287 -22.83 6.01 10.22
CA VAL A 287 -23.83 5.98 11.30
C VAL A 287 -25.14 5.41 10.79
N SER A 288 -25.78 4.57 11.60
CA SER A 288 -27.12 4.05 11.34
C SER A 288 -27.98 4.07 12.60
N ALA A 289 -29.28 4.36 12.45
CA ALA A 289 -30.22 4.43 13.56
C ALA A 289 -31.64 4.03 13.10
N SER A 290 -32.56 4.98 12.97
CA SER A 290 -33.94 4.71 12.51
C SER A 290 -34.05 4.79 10.99
N GLU A 291 -34.89 3.92 10.42
CA GLU A 291 -35.26 3.97 8.99
C GLU A 291 -36.44 4.91 8.71
N LYS A 292 -37.11 5.42 9.77
CA LYS A 292 -38.27 6.30 9.67
C LYS A 292 -38.09 7.55 10.50
N ILE A 293 -38.36 8.72 9.89
CA ILE A 293 -38.21 10.03 10.52
C ILE A 293 -39.08 10.23 11.76
N ASN A 294 -40.20 9.54 11.85
CA ASN A 294 -41.17 9.67 12.95
C ASN A 294 -41.00 8.63 14.08
N VAL A 295 -39.87 7.90 14.08
CA VAL A 295 -39.54 6.87 15.10
C VAL A 295 -38.28 7.26 15.84
N ILE A 296 -38.36 7.35 17.18
CA ILE A 296 -37.17 7.45 18.04
C ILE A 296 -36.45 6.10 17.99
N PRO A 297 -35.16 6.03 17.61
CA PRO A 297 -34.44 4.76 17.52
C PRO A 297 -34.16 4.18 18.91
N SER A 298 -34.39 2.87 19.06
CA SER A 298 -33.97 2.09 20.24
C SER A 298 -32.53 1.60 20.15
N ARG A 299 -31.91 1.68 18.97
CA ARG A 299 -30.50 1.31 18.74
C ARG A 299 -29.89 2.27 17.73
N ALA A 300 -28.66 2.69 17.96
CA ALA A 300 -27.85 3.40 16.98
C ALA A 300 -26.45 2.80 16.95
N ARG A 301 -25.87 2.75 15.75
CA ARG A 301 -24.56 2.18 15.48
C ARG A 301 -23.68 3.21 14.80
N LEU A 302 -22.42 3.26 15.21
CA LEU A 302 -21.35 4.06 14.63
C LEU A 302 -20.21 3.13 14.23
N LYS A 303 -19.87 3.10 12.95
CA LYS A 303 -18.68 2.39 12.47
C LYS A 303 -17.47 3.32 12.48
N VAL A 304 -16.37 2.80 12.96
CA VAL A 304 -15.10 3.52 13.09
C VAL A 304 -13.99 2.71 12.40
N ASP A 305 -13.28 3.33 11.47
CA ASP A 305 -12.00 2.80 10.96
C ASP A 305 -10.93 3.05 12.04
N CYS A 306 -10.33 1.98 12.52
CA CYS A 306 -9.28 2.01 13.52
C CYS A 306 -8.03 1.36 12.94
N ARG A 307 -6.92 2.10 12.97
CA ARG A 307 -5.63 1.61 12.50
C ARG A 307 -4.63 1.61 13.64
N VAL A 308 -3.96 0.48 13.84
CA VAL A 308 -3.09 0.20 14.99
C VAL A 308 -1.65 0.02 14.51
N PRO A 309 -0.64 0.57 15.21
CA PRO A 309 0.76 0.39 14.84
C PRO A 309 1.17 -1.08 14.69
N PRO A 310 2.18 -1.40 13.86
CA PRO A 310 2.60 -2.76 13.58
C PRO A 310 2.97 -3.54 14.85
N GLY A 311 2.48 -4.79 14.94
CA GLY A 311 2.75 -5.70 16.06
C GLY A 311 1.85 -5.51 17.29
N LEU A 312 1.02 -4.46 17.32
CA LEU A 312 0.04 -4.24 18.40
C LEU A 312 -1.31 -4.84 18.03
N GLY A 313 -2.03 -5.38 19.01
CA GLY A 313 -3.25 -6.15 18.80
C GLY A 313 -4.52 -5.51 19.35
N GLU A 314 -5.57 -6.32 19.45
CA GLU A 314 -6.92 -5.93 19.86
C GLU A 314 -6.97 -5.27 21.25
N GLU A 315 -6.20 -5.79 22.20
CA GLU A 315 -6.16 -5.23 23.56
C GLU A 315 -5.70 -3.77 23.55
N HIS A 316 -4.66 -3.49 22.76
CA HIS A 316 -4.15 -2.13 22.60
C HIS A 316 -5.17 -1.21 21.89
N ALA A 317 -5.84 -1.71 20.84
CA ALA A 317 -6.92 -0.97 20.19
C ALA A 317 -8.04 -0.60 21.17
N LEU A 318 -8.49 -1.57 21.99
CA LEU A 318 -9.53 -1.35 23.01
C LEU A 318 -9.10 -0.33 24.07
N GLU A 319 -7.84 -0.35 24.51
CA GLU A 319 -7.31 0.64 25.45
C GLU A 319 -7.44 2.05 24.88
N ARG A 320 -6.97 2.27 23.63
CA ARG A 320 -7.04 3.57 22.94
C ARG A 320 -8.48 4.02 22.67
N ILE A 321 -9.38 3.09 22.33
CA ILE A 321 -10.81 3.39 22.18
C ILE A 321 -11.40 3.87 23.51
N ARG A 322 -11.13 3.19 24.62
CA ARG A 322 -11.64 3.57 25.95
C ARG A 322 -11.11 4.92 26.42
N GLU A 323 -9.82 5.19 26.17
CA GLU A 323 -9.23 6.49 26.44
C GLU A 323 -9.91 7.61 25.65
N ALA A 324 -10.22 7.36 24.38
CA ALA A 324 -10.84 8.34 23.49
C ALA A 324 -12.31 8.64 23.86
N VAL A 325 -13.12 7.61 24.14
CA VAL A 325 -14.58 7.76 24.26
C VAL A 325 -15.14 7.43 25.65
N GLY A 326 -14.28 7.04 26.62
CA GLY A 326 -14.69 6.60 27.96
C GLY A 326 -15.13 5.14 27.99
N GLU A 327 -15.58 4.66 29.15
CA GLU A 327 -15.87 3.23 29.36
C GLU A 327 -17.37 2.89 29.32
N ASN A 328 -18.28 3.87 29.31
CA ASN A 328 -19.70 3.64 29.58
C ASN A 328 -20.63 4.21 28.53
N GLY A 329 -21.77 3.55 28.37
CA GLY A 329 -22.90 4.05 27.57
C GLY A 329 -22.94 3.51 26.14
N TYR A 330 -22.05 2.58 25.79
CA TYR A 330 -22.00 1.92 24.49
C TYR A 330 -21.43 0.50 24.62
N GLU A 331 -21.64 -0.31 23.60
CA GLU A 331 -20.97 -1.59 23.38
C GLU A 331 -20.00 -1.45 22.20
N VAL A 332 -18.83 -2.10 22.27
CA VAL A 332 -17.83 -2.18 21.19
C VAL A 332 -17.81 -3.59 20.64
N GLU A 333 -17.95 -3.74 19.35
CA GLU A 333 -17.80 -5.00 18.63
C GLU A 333 -16.82 -4.77 17.46
N PHE A 334 -15.73 -5.55 17.39
CA PHE A 334 -14.83 -5.51 16.26
C PHE A 334 -15.44 -6.20 15.05
N ASP A 335 -15.53 -5.48 13.94
CA ASP A 335 -15.94 -6.03 12.64
C ASP A 335 -14.74 -6.75 11.96
N GLU A 336 -13.51 -6.29 12.28
CA GLU A 336 -12.25 -6.78 11.70
C GLU A 336 -11.10 -6.62 12.72
N THR A 337 -10.25 -7.64 12.82
CA THR A 337 -9.10 -7.65 13.73
C THR A 337 -7.87 -8.21 13.02
N VAL A 338 -7.13 -7.34 12.38
CA VAL A 338 -5.95 -7.70 11.61
C VAL A 338 -4.74 -6.99 12.19
N VAL A 339 -3.79 -7.75 12.72
CA VAL A 339 -2.54 -7.21 13.28
C VAL A 339 -1.63 -6.76 12.15
N GLY A 340 -1.10 -5.54 12.23
CA GLY A 340 -0.07 -5.04 11.31
C GLY A 340 1.27 -5.75 11.54
N ASN A 341 2.11 -5.77 10.52
CA ASN A 341 3.41 -6.41 10.60
C ASN A 341 4.53 -5.57 9.99
N ARG A 342 5.77 -5.99 10.18
CA ARG A 342 6.97 -5.26 9.76
C ARG A 342 8.08 -6.20 9.34
N SER A 343 8.95 -5.72 8.45
CA SER A 343 10.27 -6.27 8.20
C SER A 343 11.33 -5.48 8.98
N PRO A 344 12.52 -6.06 9.25
CA PRO A 344 13.63 -5.31 9.86
C PRO A 344 14.04 -4.13 8.98
N ILE A 345 14.45 -3.01 9.60
CA ILE A 345 14.88 -1.80 8.89
C ILE A 345 16.29 -1.97 8.28
N ASP A 346 17.20 -2.55 9.06
CA ASP A 346 18.59 -2.75 8.64
C ASP A 346 18.76 -4.08 7.93
N THR A 347 18.70 -4.06 6.61
CA THR A 347 18.83 -5.25 5.75
C THR A 347 19.71 -4.95 4.55
N PRO A 348 20.26 -5.98 3.86
CA PRO A 348 20.92 -5.79 2.58
C PRO A 348 20.07 -5.05 1.55
N LEU A 349 18.75 -5.34 1.48
CA LEU A 349 17.82 -4.65 0.58
C LEU A 349 17.78 -3.13 0.84
N MET A 350 17.74 -2.70 2.10
CA MET A 350 17.81 -1.27 2.44
C MET A 350 19.15 -0.66 1.99
N GLY A 351 20.24 -1.42 2.09
CA GLY A 351 21.56 -1.04 1.58
C GLY A 351 21.56 -0.80 0.08
N SER A 352 20.98 -1.72 -0.70
CA SER A 352 20.84 -1.60 -2.16
C SER A 352 19.99 -0.41 -2.57
N ILE A 353 18.86 -0.17 -1.86
CA ILE A 353 17.99 1.01 -2.09
C ILE A 353 18.78 2.31 -1.83
N ARG A 354 19.50 2.41 -0.71
CA ARG A 354 20.33 3.58 -0.39
C ARG A 354 21.40 3.84 -1.43
N ALA A 355 22.09 2.79 -1.88
CA ALA A 355 23.12 2.88 -2.91
C ALA A 355 22.54 3.33 -4.27
N PHE A 356 21.37 2.82 -4.63
CA PHE A 356 20.66 3.25 -5.84
C PHE A 356 20.26 4.72 -5.76
N VAL A 357 19.62 5.14 -4.67
CA VAL A 357 19.18 6.53 -4.48
C VAL A 357 20.38 7.48 -4.50
N GLU A 358 21.47 7.19 -3.79
CA GLU A 358 22.69 8.03 -3.79
C GLU A 358 23.28 8.18 -5.20
N ARG A 359 23.20 7.14 -6.03
CA ARG A 359 23.69 7.19 -7.41
C ARG A 359 22.80 8.04 -8.33
N GLU A 360 21.46 7.89 -8.23
CA GLU A 360 20.50 8.55 -9.12
C GLU A 360 20.13 9.96 -8.64
N ASP A 361 20.27 10.23 -7.35
CA ASP A 361 19.94 11.50 -6.69
C ASP A 361 20.93 11.83 -5.57
N PRO A 362 22.17 12.21 -5.91
CA PRO A 362 23.26 12.40 -4.94
C PRO A 362 22.89 13.35 -3.80
N GLY A 363 23.10 12.89 -2.57
CA GLY A 363 22.80 13.62 -1.34
C GLY A 363 21.37 13.47 -0.83
N ALA A 364 20.49 12.77 -1.55
CA ALA A 364 19.16 12.40 -1.04
C ALA A 364 19.28 11.37 0.10
N GLN A 365 18.31 11.41 1.01
CA GLN A 365 18.23 10.47 2.14
C GLN A 365 17.18 9.40 1.87
N VAL A 366 17.33 8.25 2.52
CA VAL A 366 16.35 7.16 2.48
C VAL A 366 15.87 6.87 3.89
N THR A 367 14.54 6.82 4.08
CA THR A 367 13.93 6.61 5.39
C THR A 367 12.87 5.50 5.36
N PRO A 368 12.76 4.68 6.41
CA PRO A 368 11.66 3.74 6.54
C PRO A 368 10.34 4.45 6.80
N LEU A 369 9.26 3.87 6.27
CA LEU A 369 7.89 4.32 6.49
C LEU A 369 7.02 3.17 7.01
N VAL A 370 5.94 3.55 7.70
CA VAL A 370 4.81 2.66 8.03
C VAL A 370 3.64 3.05 7.13
N LEU A 371 3.17 2.14 6.29
CA LEU A 371 1.97 2.35 5.50
C LEU A 371 0.74 2.39 6.44
N PRO A 372 -0.06 3.46 6.42
CA PRO A 372 -1.30 3.52 7.20
C PRO A 372 -2.37 2.51 6.75
N GLY A 373 -2.30 2.09 5.47
CA GLY A 373 -3.07 1.02 4.87
C GLY A 373 -2.41 -0.34 5.03
N PHE A 374 -2.66 -1.23 4.08
CA PHE A 374 -1.94 -2.48 3.90
C PHE A 374 -1.74 -2.75 2.41
N SER A 375 -0.78 -3.61 2.10
CA SER A 375 -0.50 -4.11 0.76
C SER A 375 -0.33 -5.64 0.80
N ASP A 376 -0.10 -6.24 -0.34
CA ASP A 376 0.17 -7.68 -0.45
C ASP A 376 1.43 -8.13 0.31
N SER A 377 2.36 -7.23 0.62
CA SER A 377 3.57 -7.51 1.42
C SER A 377 3.28 -8.12 2.78
N ARG A 378 2.15 -7.75 3.40
CA ARG A 378 1.75 -8.28 4.69
C ARG A 378 1.60 -9.79 4.72
N TRP A 379 1.06 -10.38 3.64
CA TRP A 379 0.81 -11.82 3.56
C TRP A 379 2.11 -12.61 3.46
N PHE A 380 3.11 -12.06 2.77
CA PHE A 380 4.46 -12.63 2.73
C PHE A 380 5.11 -12.59 4.11
N ARG A 381 5.06 -11.46 4.82
CA ARG A 381 5.59 -11.33 6.18
C ARG A 381 4.87 -12.24 7.18
N GLU A 382 3.56 -12.45 7.02
CA GLU A 382 2.76 -13.29 7.91
C GLU A 382 3.07 -14.78 7.74
N VAL A 383 3.16 -15.26 6.49
CA VAL A 383 3.36 -16.69 6.20
C VAL A 383 4.84 -17.06 6.18
N PHE A 384 5.73 -16.14 5.84
CA PHE A 384 7.17 -16.35 5.78
C PHE A 384 7.92 -15.39 6.72
N PRO A 385 8.05 -15.73 8.03
CA PRO A 385 8.60 -14.81 9.03
C PRO A 385 10.02 -14.31 8.78
N ASP A 386 10.81 -15.06 7.99
CA ASP A 386 12.18 -14.68 7.62
C ASP A 386 12.24 -13.82 6.35
N CYS A 387 11.10 -13.59 5.70
CA CYS A 387 11.00 -12.79 4.49
C CYS A 387 11.16 -11.29 4.79
N VAL A 388 12.05 -10.63 4.05
CA VAL A 388 12.16 -9.17 4.04
C VAL A 388 11.29 -8.63 2.90
N ALA A 389 10.15 -8.02 3.23
CA ALA A 389 9.25 -7.43 2.25
C ALA A 389 9.18 -5.91 2.42
N TYR A 390 9.61 -5.17 1.39
CA TYR A 390 9.58 -3.71 1.36
C TYR A 390 8.72 -3.21 0.20
N GLY A 391 8.09 -2.05 0.40
CA GLY A 391 7.46 -1.28 -0.67
C GLY A 391 8.41 -0.19 -1.17
N PHE A 392 8.78 -0.24 -2.48
CA PHE A 392 9.64 0.78 -3.07
C PHE A 392 9.51 0.85 -4.59
N PHE A 393 8.86 1.89 -5.07
CA PHE A 393 8.79 2.28 -6.48
C PHE A 393 9.40 3.68 -6.63
N PRO A 394 10.71 3.82 -6.99
CA PRO A 394 11.38 5.11 -6.96
C PRO A 394 10.80 6.10 -7.96
N GLN A 395 10.34 7.25 -7.45
CA GLN A 395 9.85 8.39 -8.23
C GLN A 395 10.62 9.65 -7.85
N LYS A 396 11.16 10.34 -8.85
CA LYS A 396 11.98 11.55 -8.70
C LYS A 396 11.36 12.76 -9.37
N ALA A 397 10.65 12.56 -10.48
CA ALA A 397 10.03 13.62 -11.27
C ALA A 397 8.67 14.04 -10.69
N MET A 398 7.92 13.09 -10.09
CA MET A 398 6.70 13.35 -9.33
C MET A 398 7.00 13.18 -7.84
N ASP A 399 6.68 14.18 -7.01
CA ASP A 399 6.87 14.08 -5.58
C ASP A 399 5.66 13.43 -4.87
N LEU A 400 5.87 13.02 -3.61
CA LEU A 400 4.85 12.36 -2.77
C LEU A 400 3.54 13.17 -2.68
N PHE A 401 3.61 14.50 -2.57
CA PHE A 401 2.43 15.36 -2.38
C PHE A 401 1.68 15.61 -3.69
N GLU A 402 2.33 15.41 -4.84
CA GLU A 402 1.70 15.37 -6.14
C GLU A 402 1.08 13.99 -6.43
N ALA A 403 1.77 12.91 -6.07
CA ALA A 403 1.34 11.53 -6.31
C ALA A 403 0.16 11.11 -5.40
N ALA A 404 0.28 11.32 -4.09
CA ALA A 404 -0.68 10.81 -3.12
C ALA A 404 -2.15 11.20 -3.37
N PRO A 405 -2.50 12.42 -3.80
CA PRO A 405 -3.89 12.77 -4.14
C PRO A 405 -4.42 12.11 -5.40
N LEU A 406 -3.53 11.57 -6.25
CA LEU A 406 -3.90 10.91 -7.51
C LEU A 406 -4.20 9.41 -7.32
N ILE A 407 -3.60 8.78 -6.31
CA ILE A 407 -3.88 7.39 -5.95
C ILE A 407 -5.37 7.29 -5.56
N HIS A 408 -6.11 6.40 -6.22
CA HIS A 408 -7.57 6.29 -6.15
C HIS A 408 -8.35 7.56 -6.58
N GLY A 409 -7.63 8.65 -6.92
CA GLY A 409 -8.19 9.91 -7.41
C GLY A 409 -8.50 9.91 -8.91
N ALA A 410 -9.05 11.02 -9.41
CA ALA A 410 -9.16 11.27 -10.83
C ALA A 410 -7.83 11.80 -11.40
N ASN A 411 -7.63 11.63 -12.70
CA ASN A 411 -6.43 12.11 -13.39
C ASN A 411 -5.12 11.48 -12.90
N GLU A 412 -5.19 10.24 -12.44
CA GLU A 412 -4.05 9.42 -12.07
C GLU A 412 -3.09 9.29 -13.25
N ARG A 413 -1.80 9.53 -13.01
CA ARG A 413 -0.76 9.57 -14.04
C ARG A 413 0.62 9.44 -13.44
N VAL A 414 1.59 8.97 -14.24
CA VAL A 414 2.98 8.79 -13.82
C VAL A 414 3.93 9.37 -14.90
N PRO A 415 5.00 10.10 -14.52
CA PRO A 415 6.02 10.56 -15.45
C PRO A 415 6.78 9.39 -16.09
N VAL A 416 7.05 9.47 -17.40
CA VAL A 416 7.84 8.43 -18.08
C VAL A 416 9.28 8.35 -17.57
N GLU A 417 9.81 9.43 -17.02
CA GLU A 417 11.13 9.48 -16.41
C GLU A 417 11.18 8.58 -15.16
N ASP A 418 10.12 8.58 -14.34
CA ASP A 418 10.00 7.74 -13.15
C ASP A 418 9.80 6.27 -13.52
N LEU A 419 9.10 5.96 -14.60
CA LEU A 419 9.02 4.60 -15.14
C LEU A 419 10.41 4.07 -15.52
N GLY A 420 11.21 4.90 -16.16
CA GLY A 420 12.61 4.58 -16.53
C GLY A 420 13.50 4.41 -15.29
N LEU A 421 13.31 5.27 -14.27
CA LEU A 421 14.05 5.19 -13.01
C LEU A 421 13.73 3.88 -12.27
N ALA A 422 12.45 3.56 -12.12
CA ALA A 422 12.01 2.34 -11.45
C ALA A 422 12.49 1.07 -12.17
N ALA A 423 12.37 1.01 -13.49
CA ALA A 423 12.83 -0.15 -14.25
C ALA A 423 14.35 -0.35 -14.13
N ARG A 424 15.17 0.73 -14.04
CA ARG A 424 16.58 0.62 -13.73
C ARG A 424 16.82 0.09 -12.32
N PHE A 425 16.07 0.55 -11.34
CA PHE A 425 16.16 0.05 -9.98
C PHE A 425 15.94 -1.47 -9.93
N TYR A 426 14.87 -1.97 -10.52
CA TYR A 426 14.58 -3.41 -10.51
C TYR A 426 15.63 -4.20 -11.29
N SER A 427 16.11 -3.68 -12.42
CA SER A 427 17.21 -4.31 -13.17
C SER A 427 18.50 -4.44 -12.36
N ASP A 428 18.86 -3.37 -11.65
CA ASP A 428 20.08 -3.35 -10.81
C ASP A 428 19.94 -4.27 -9.61
N LEU A 429 18.79 -4.21 -8.91
CA LEU A 429 18.50 -5.04 -7.74
C LEU A 429 18.57 -6.54 -8.09
N VAL A 430 17.96 -6.93 -9.22
CA VAL A 430 17.99 -8.33 -9.69
C VAL A 430 19.43 -8.78 -9.93
N GLN A 431 20.23 -7.96 -10.61
CA GLN A 431 21.63 -8.29 -10.90
C GLN A 431 22.51 -8.31 -9.63
N GLU A 432 22.27 -7.39 -8.69
CA GLU A 432 23.02 -7.34 -7.42
C GLU A 432 22.70 -8.54 -6.53
N THR A 433 21.41 -8.95 -6.49
CA THR A 433 20.94 -10.00 -5.58
C THR A 433 21.28 -11.41 -6.10
N LEU A 434 21.20 -11.62 -7.41
CA LEU A 434 21.22 -12.95 -8.04
C LEU A 434 22.38 -13.15 -9.03
N GLY A 435 23.19 -12.09 -9.26
CA GLY A 435 24.26 -12.01 -10.27
C GLY A 435 25.64 -12.44 -9.90
#